data_d081f7812e2acc64339112e2ddc4de83
#
_entry.id   d081f7812e2acc64339112e2ddc4de83
#
_cell.length_a   1.000
_cell.length_b   1.000
_cell.length_c   1.000
_cell.angle_alpha   90.00
_cell.angle_beta   90.00
_cell.angle_gamma   90.00
#
_symmetry.space_group_name_H-M   'P 1'
#
loop_
_entity.id
_entity.type
_entity.pdbx_description
1 polymer ?
#
loop_
_entity_poly.entity_id
_entity_poly.type
_entity_poly.pdbx_seq_one_letter_code
_entity_poly.pdbx_strand_id
1 'polypeptide(L)'
;MAAGAVAVVSDMAELETSATVVTVPDVRMALALVSACFYDYPSRELAMIGVTGTNGKTTTTYLIDALLQNSGAATGLLGTVRYHIRGEEFPSLATTPEASELQAILRRMKDEGVTYTTMEVSSHALAWHRTIGCDFDTVVLTNITEDHLDFHQTFDHYLASKSKLFSWQGSFPLKGGRPRRAVINGDDKHWQHFADQTPGEVMLYGLSNHCHVRANDVKVERDAVNFRLETPVGGTEITLKMTGLFSVYNSLAAISVGLLEGIDLARIKAVMESVAGVPGRFELVDAGQNFTVIVDYAHTPDGLENVLQAAREFAPARVLTVFGCGGDRDRTKRPLMGEAAGKYSDYCIVTSDNPRSEDPEKIIDEILPGLENQIDKSAYEIEPDRKAAIRRAMELAQKDDVVIITGKGHETTQVFRDHTITFDDRQIAGELIRRRLKQDGDDIT
;
A
#
# COMPACT_ATOMS: atom_id res chain seq x y z
N MET A 1 -7.27 1.41 -37.72
CA MET A 1 -7.25 2.01 -39.06
C MET A 1 -8.00 3.35 -39.10
N ALA A 2 -9.21 3.46 -38.56
CA ALA A 2 -9.96 4.74 -38.56
C ALA A 2 -9.21 5.90 -37.85
N ALA A 3 -8.32 5.60 -36.89
CA ALA A 3 -7.47 6.58 -36.20
C ALA A 3 -6.10 6.83 -36.85
N GLY A 4 -5.87 6.37 -38.10
CA GLY A 4 -4.65 6.60 -38.85
C GLY A 4 -3.48 5.65 -38.55
N ALA A 5 -3.73 4.52 -37.88
CA ALA A 5 -2.69 3.52 -37.64
C ALA A 5 -2.20 2.92 -38.97
N VAL A 6 -0.89 2.89 -39.17
CA VAL A 6 -0.23 2.33 -40.35
C VAL A 6 0.36 0.95 -40.11
N ALA A 7 0.49 0.56 -38.84
CA ALA A 7 0.96 -0.75 -38.41
C ALA A 7 0.19 -1.22 -37.18
N VAL A 8 0.13 -2.52 -36.99
CA VAL A 8 -0.49 -3.19 -35.83
C VAL A 8 0.53 -4.19 -35.27
N VAL A 9 0.70 -4.18 -33.95
CA VAL A 9 1.48 -5.20 -33.22
C VAL A 9 0.50 -6.21 -32.64
N SER A 10 0.68 -7.50 -32.91
CA SER A 10 -0.22 -8.57 -32.49
C SER A 10 0.54 -9.84 -32.14
N ASP A 11 0.00 -10.63 -31.23
CA ASP A 11 0.41 -12.02 -30.97
C ASP A 11 -0.40 -13.04 -31.80
N MET A 12 -1.38 -12.60 -32.58
CA MET A 12 -2.12 -13.44 -33.49
C MET A 12 -1.29 -13.73 -34.75
N ALA A 13 -1.24 -15.01 -35.14
CA ALA A 13 -0.49 -15.43 -36.32
C ALA A 13 -1.07 -14.88 -37.64
N GLU A 14 -2.39 -14.70 -37.69
CA GLU A 14 -3.10 -14.14 -38.84
C GLU A 14 -4.07 -13.04 -38.37
N LEU A 15 -3.96 -11.88 -38.96
CA LEU A 15 -4.86 -10.75 -38.72
C LEU A 15 -5.31 -10.17 -40.07
N GLU A 16 -6.62 -10.22 -40.33
CA GLU A 16 -7.20 -9.61 -41.52
C GLU A 16 -7.16 -8.08 -41.42
N THR A 17 -6.15 -7.47 -42.01
CA THR A 17 -5.98 -6.01 -42.04
C THR A 17 -5.17 -5.58 -43.26
N SER A 18 -5.36 -4.35 -43.72
CA SER A 18 -4.54 -3.74 -44.75
C SER A 18 -3.30 -3.02 -44.16
N ALA A 19 -3.15 -2.97 -42.82
CA ALA A 19 -1.99 -2.41 -42.17
C ALA A 19 -0.81 -3.41 -42.16
N THR A 20 0.41 -2.88 -42.00
CA THR A 20 1.57 -3.72 -41.68
C THR A 20 1.35 -4.42 -40.32
N VAL A 21 1.44 -5.74 -40.28
CA VAL A 21 1.36 -6.51 -39.03
C VAL A 21 2.76 -6.88 -38.57
N VAL A 22 3.06 -6.54 -37.33
CA VAL A 22 4.28 -6.98 -36.62
C VAL A 22 3.86 -8.04 -35.61
N THR A 23 4.19 -9.29 -35.89
CA THR A 23 3.86 -10.42 -35.00
C THR A 23 4.93 -10.54 -33.92
N VAL A 24 4.50 -10.59 -32.65
CA VAL A 24 5.35 -10.71 -31.47
C VAL A 24 4.84 -11.83 -30.56
N PRO A 25 5.71 -12.46 -29.76
CA PRO A 25 5.28 -13.52 -28.84
C PRO A 25 4.46 -13.03 -27.67
N ASP A 26 4.62 -11.74 -27.28
CA ASP A 26 3.92 -11.11 -26.13
C ASP A 26 3.67 -9.63 -26.45
N VAL A 27 2.40 -9.31 -26.67
CA VAL A 27 1.95 -7.93 -26.98
C VAL A 27 2.15 -6.97 -25.82
N ARG A 28 2.02 -7.42 -24.57
CA ARG A 28 2.21 -6.56 -23.41
C ARG A 28 3.68 -6.18 -23.21
N MET A 29 4.58 -7.14 -23.40
CA MET A 29 6.03 -6.88 -23.41
C MET A 29 6.39 -5.94 -24.55
N ALA A 30 5.88 -6.17 -25.75
CA ALA A 30 6.12 -5.30 -26.90
C ALA A 30 5.62 -3.87 -26.64
N LEU A 31 4.42 -3.70 -26.08
CA LEU A 31 3.87 -2.39 -25.70
C LEU A 31 4.81 -1.66 -24.71
N ALA A 32 5.30 -2.36 -23.70
CA ALA A 32 6.20 -1.76 -22.71
C ALA A 32 7.51 -1.29 -23.33
N LEU A 33 8.13 -2.11 -24.18
CA LEU A 33 9.39 -1.78 -24.87
C LEU A 33 9.21 -0.63 -25.88
N VAL A 34 8.14 -0.66 -26.67
CA VAL A 34 7.82 0.42 -27.63
C VAL A 34 7.53 1.72 -26.91
N SER A 35 6.79 1.68 -25.81
CA SER A 35 6.50 2.86 -24.99
C SER A 35 7.79 3.44 -24.38
N ALA A 36 8.66 2.61 -23.83
CA ALA A 36 9.93 3.06 -23.29
C ALA A 36 10.82 3.71 -24.39
N CYS A 37 10.87 3.11 -25.57
CA CYS A 37 11.57 3.65 -26.72
C CYS A 37 10.96 4.98 -27.20
N PHE A 38 9.64 5.06 -27.33
CA PHE A 38 8.93 6.25 -27.78
C PHE A 38 9.18 7.46 -26.87
N TYR A 39 9.26 7.25 -25.57
CA TYR A 39 9.54 8.28 -24.56
C TYR A 39 11.05 8.43 -24.25
N ASP A 40 11.93 7.80 -25.04
CA ASP A 40 13.39 7.92 -24.93
C ASP A 40 13.95 7.43 -23.58
N TYR A 41 13.39 6.29 -23.09
CA TYR A 41 13.85 5.61 -21.86
C TYR A 41 14.02 6.54 -20.64
N PRO A 42 13.00 7.29 -20.22
CA PRO A 42 13.16 8.36 -19.22
C PRO A 42 13.68 7.85 -17.87
N SER A 43 13.39 6.59 -17.52
CA SER A 43 13.89 5.95 -16.30
C SER A 43 15.40 5.87 -16.20
N ARG A 44 16.13 5.96 -17.34
CA ARG A 44 17.60 5.96 -17.34
C ARG A 44 18.22 7.26 -16.84
N GLU A 45 17.45 8.34 -16.81
CA GLU A 45 17.89 9.65 -16.36
C GLU A 45 17.36 10.01 -14.96
N LEU A 46 16.52 9.16 -14.40
CA LEU A 46 15.95 9.27 -13.04
C LEU A 46 16.62 8.25 -12.12
N ALA A 47 16.85 8.60 -10.86
CA ALA A 47 17.15 7.61 -9.83
C ALA A 47 15.84 6.89 -9.44
N MET A 48 15.71 5.63 -9.85
CA MET A 48 14.47 4.86 -9.73
C MET A 48 14.49 3.93 -8.52
N ILE A 49 13.50 4.06 -7.64
CA ILE A 49 13.31 3.19 -6.48
C ILE A 49 11.98 2.46 -6.63
N GLY A 50 12.00 1.14 -6.73
CA GLY A 50 10.82 0.29 -6.86
C GLY A 50 10.51 -0.44 -5.56
N VAL A 51 9.29 -0.30 -5.04
CA VAL A 51 8.86 -0.97 -3.81
C VAL A 51 7.80 -2.02 -4.11
N THR A 52 8.08 -3.28 -3.80
CA THR A 52 7.12 -4.37 -3.92
C THR A 52 6.93 -5.10 -2.59
N GLY A 53 5.91 -5.92 -2.52
CA GLY A 53 5.54 -6.73 -1.37
C GLY A 53 4.03 -6.96 -1.31
N THR A 54 3.55 -7.73 -0.36
CA THR A 54 2.11 -7.89 -0.15
C THR A 54 1.56 -6.64 0.53
N ASN A 55 2.06 -6.29 1.71
CA ASN A 55 1.65 -5.14 2.50
C ASN A 55 2.78 -4.11 2.65
N GLY A 56 2.44 -2.87 3.05
CA GLY A 56 3.42 -1.83 3.39
C GLY A 56 4.01 -1.03 2.23
N LYS A 57 3.74 -1.36 0.96
CA LYS A 57 4.26 -0.64 -0.22
C LYS A 57 4.03 0.86 -0.15
N THR A 58 2.78 1.26 0.03
CA THR A 58 2.38 2.68 0.06
C THR A 58 3.09 3.43 1.19
N THR A 59 3.05 2.91 2.41
CA THR A 59 3.70 3.55 3.55
C THR A 59 5.20 3.68 3.31
N THR A 60 5.86 2.62 2.84
CA THR A 60 7.29 2.63 2.55
C THR A 60 7.66 3.65 1.46
N THR A 61 6.88 3.73 0.36
CA THR A 61 7.16 4.72 -0.71
C THR A 61 7.00 6.16 -0.21
N TYR A 62 6.00 6.44 0.61
CA TYR A 62 5.81 7.76 1.22
C TYR A 62 6.96 8.14 2.17
N LEU A 63 7.44 7.20 2.99
CA LEU A 63 8.57 7.43 3.91
C LEU A 63 9.88 7.66 3.14
N ILE A 64 10.13 6.89 2.07
CA ILE A 64 11.29 7.09 1.19
C ILE A 64 11.23 8.48 0.53
N ASP A 65 10.08 8.83 -0.03
CA ASP A 65 9.86 10.12 -0.68
C ASP A 65 10.09 11.29 0.29
N ALA A 66 9.57 11.19 1.52
CA ALA A 66 9.80 12.18 2.58
C ALA A 66 11.28 12.36 2.92
N LEU A 67 12.06 11.25 2.99
CA LEU A 67 13.50 11.30 3.21
C LEU A 67 14.23 12.01 2.08
N LEU A 68 13.90 11.67 0.84
CA LEU A 68 14.52 12.25 -0.35
C LEU A 68 14.18 13.74 -0.49
N GLN A 69 12.91 14.13 -0.30
CA GLN A 69 12.50 15.54 -0.31
C GLN A 69 13.25 16.36 0.75
N ASN A 70 13.34 15.83 1.98
CA ASN A 70 14.04 16.50 3.06
C ASN A 70 15.55 16.60 2.82
N SER A 71 16.12 15.72 2.00
CA SER A 71 17.52 15.83 1.55
C SER A 71 17.75 16.91 0.49
N GLY A 72 16.68 17.55 0.00
CA GLY A 72 16.71 18.57 -1.04
C GLY A 72 16.54 18.05 -2.45
N ALA A 73 16.23 16.77 -2.64
CA ALA A 73 15.99 16.19 -3.96
C ALA A 73 14.64 16.64 -4.55
N ALA A 74 14.60 16.83 -5.86
CA ALA A 74 13.34 16.95 -6.60
C ALA A 74 12.77 15.56 -6.83
N THR A 75 11.62 15.24 -6.21
CA THR A 75 11.06 13.89 -6.22
C THR A 75 9.78 13.75 -7.03
N GLY A 76 9.57 12.54 -7.52
CA GLY A 76 8.29 12.03 -8.01
C GLY A 76 7.91 10.74 -7.29
N LEU A 77 6.62 10.57 -7.01
CA LEU A 77 6.07 9.36 -6.39
C LEU A 77 4.96 8.80 -7.26
N LEU A 78 4.97 7.50 -7.47
CA LEU A 78 3.89 6.76 -8.15
C LEU A 78 3.35 5.69 -7.20
N GLY A 79 2.07 5.78 -6.85
CA GLY A 79 1.48 4.85 -5.88
C GLY A 79 -0.03 4.76 -5.92
N THR A 80 -0.59 3.96 -5.01
CA THR A 80 -2.01 3.64 -4.92
C THR A 80 -2.87 4.84 -4.59
N VAL A 81 -2.42 5.67 -3.64
CA VAL A 81 -3.19 6.81 -3.12
C VAL A 81 -3.23 7.96 -4.13
N ARG A 82 -2.06 8.31 -4.64
CA ARG A 82 -1.83 9.38 -5.61
C ARG A 82 -0.49 9.21 -6.28
N TYR A 83 -0.26 9.94 -7.37
CA TYR A 83 1.11 10.23 -7.79
C TYR A 83 1.38 11.73 -7.69
N HIS A 84 2.63 12.11 -7.53
CA HIS A 84 3.04 13.51 -7.57
C HIS A 84 4.31 13.72 -8.38
N ILE A 85 4.46 14.92 -8.90
CA ILE A 85 5.65 15.43 -9.57
C ILE A 85 6.06 16.71 -8.87
N ARG A 86 7.21 16.70 -8.15
CA ARG A 86 7.71 17.85 -7.39
C ARG A 86 6.66 18.47 -6.43
N GLY A 87 5.81 17.64 -5.84
CA GLY A 87 4.78 18.07 -4.90
C GLY A 87 3.43 18.44 -5.54
N GLU A 88 3.34 18.58 -6.87
CA GLU A 88 2.04 18.68 -7.55
C GLU A 88 1.37 17.31 -7.61
N GLU A 89 0.18 17.19 -7.04
CA GLU A 89 -0.53 15.93 -6.88
C GLU A 89 -1.50 15.64 -8.01
N PHE A 90 -1.58 14.37 -8.40
CA PHE A 90 -2.47 13.86 -9.44
C PHE A 90 -3.19 12.61 -8.95
N PRO A 91 -4.45 12.38 -9.39
CA PRO A 91 -5.19 11.17 -9.04
C PRO A 91 -4.49 9.93 -9.63
N SER A 92 -4.39 8.88 -8.83
CA SER A 92 -3.90 7.58 -9.31
C SER A 92 -5.06 6.75 -9.84
N LEU A 93 -4.89 6.16 -11.03
CA LEU A 93 -5.84 5.23 -11.62
C LEU A 93 -5.52 3.77 -11.27
N ALA A 94 -4.27 3.49 -10.91
CA ALA A 94 -3.78 2.17 -10.52
C ALA A 94 -2.52 2.30 -9.68
N THR A 95 -2.28 1.33 -8.78
CA THR A 95 -1.04 1.25 -7.97
C THR A 95 0.23 1.39 -8.82
N THR A 96 0.24 0.74 -9.98
CA THR A 96 1.28 0.84 -11.00
C THR A 96 0.59 1.08 -12.33
N PRO A 97 0.80 2.21 -13.01
CA PRO A 97 0.16 2.55 -14.29
C PRO A 97 0.43 1.51 -15.40
N GLU A 98 -0.38 1.52 -16.46
CA GLU A 98 -0.10 0.76 -17.67
C GLU A 98 1.22 1.24 -18.33
N ALA A 99 1.89 0.36 -19.09
CA ALA A 99 3.24 0.62 -19.57
C ALA A 99 3.39 1.95 -20.35
N SER A 100 2.42 2.28 -21.22
CA SER A 100 2.45 3.53 -22.00
C SER A 100 2.27 4.77 -21.13
N GLU A 101 1.35 4.70 -20.16
CA GLU A 101 1.09 5.77 -19.21
C GLU A 101 2.29 5.96 -18.26
N LEU A 102 2.86 4.86 -17.75
CA LEU A 102 4.04 4.89 -16.89
C LEU A 102 5.21 5.61 -17.57
N GLN A 103 5.52 5.26 -18.82
CA GLN A 103 6.62 5.91 -19.55
C GLN A 103 6.33 7.40 -19.84
N ALA A 104 5.06 7.76 -20.12
CA ALA A 104 4.65 9.15 -20.29
C ALA A 104 4.84 9.97 -18.99
N ILE A 105 4.44 9.42 -17.84
CA ILE A 105 4.62 10.06 -16.54
C ILE A 105 6.11 10.20 -16.20
N LEU A 106 6.92 9.15 -16.39
CA LEU A 106 8.36 9.22 -16.16
C LEU A 106 9.05 10.24 -17.07
N ARG A 107 8.62 10.37 -18.33
CA ARG A 107 9.10 11.40 -19.25
C ARG A 107 8.75 12.80 -18.73
N ARG A 108 7.51 13.01 -18.29
CA ARG A 108 7.09 14.28 -17.68
C ARG A 108 7.92 14.60 -16.43
N MET A 109 8.12 13.62 -15.53
CA MET A 109 8.97 13.78 -14.34
C MET A 109 10.39 14.25 -14.71
N LYS A 110 11.02 13.59 -15.70
CA LYS A 110 12.33 14.00 -16.19
C LYS A 110 12.31 15.44 -16.71
N ASP A 111 11.35 15.77 -17.59
CA ASP A 111 11.28 17.10 -18.23
C ASP A 111 11.01 18.22 -17.21
N GLU A 112 10.33 17.92 -16.11
CA GLU A 112 10.13 18.83 -14.98
C GLU A 112 11.28 18.83 -13.96
N GLY A 113 12.38 18.09 -14.23
CA GLY A 113 13.60 18.12 -13.44
C GLY A 113 13.54 17.30 -12.15
N VAL A 114 12.69 16.27 -12.09
CA VAL A 114 12.74 15.26 -11.03
C VAL A 114 14.08 14.53 -11.09
N THR A 115 14.67 14.26 -9.93
CA THR A 115 15.94 13.53 -9.80
C THR A 115 15.74 12.12 -9.23
N TYR A 116 14.74 11.93 -8.36
CA TYR A 116 14.38 10.65 -7.76
C TYR A 116 12.93 10.31 -8.02
N THR A 117 12.67 9.08 -8.41
CA THR A 117 11.29 8.57 -8.54
C THR A 117 11.15 7.31 -7.69
N THR A 118 10.24 7.37 -6.73
CA THR A 118 9.84 6.21 -5.91
C THR A 118 8.50 5.69 -6.42
N MET A 119 8.37 4.39 -6.65
CA MET A 119 7.11 3.83 -7.14
C MET A 119 6.72 2.51 -6.48
N GLU A 120 5.42 2.34 -6.24
CA GLU A 120 4.84 1.06 -5.90
C GLU A 120 4.80 0.14 -7.12
N VAL A 121 5.33 -1.08 -6.98
CA VAL A 121 5.36 -2.09 -8.04
C VAL A 121 4.52 -3.29 -7.61
N SER A 122 3.30 -3.40 -8.18
CA SER A 122 2.37 -4.48 -7.88
C SER A 122 2.77 -5.78 -8.59
N SER A 123 2.34 -6.93 -8.03
CA SER A 123 2.56 -8.25 -8.67
C SER A 123 1.88 -8.34 -10.04
N HIS A 124 0.70 -7.75 -10.20
CA HIS A 124 0.01 -7.65 -11.49
C HIS A 124 0.83 -6.88 -12.52
N ALA A 125 1.42 -5.74 -12.12
CA ALA A 125 2.25 -4.95 -13.03
C ALA A 125 3.48 -5.73 -13.50
N LEU A 126 4.09 -6.51 -12.63
CA LEU A 126 5.23 -7.37 -12.97
C LEU A 126 4.81 -8.57 -13.83
N ALA A 127 3.66 -9.17 -13.54
CA ALA A 127 3.11 -10.27 -14.36
C ALA A 127 2.72 -9.78 -15.76
N TRP A 128 2.14 -8.59 -15.86
CA TRP A 128 1.69 -7.98 -17.11
C TRP A 128 2.74 -7.11 -17.80
N HIS A 129 4.00 -7.20 -17.39
CA HIS A 129 5.13 -6.52 -18.04
C HIS A 129 5.05 -4.98 -18.05
N ARG A 130 4.23 -4.34 -17.19
CA ARG A 130 4.04 -2.88 -17.18
C ARG A 130 5.34 -2.11 -16.90
N THR A 131 6.27 -2.71 -16.14
CA THR A 131 7.53 -2.09 -15.73
C THR A 131 8.74 -2.48 -16.60
N ILE A 132 8.52 -3.29 -17.64
CA ILE A 132 9.59 -3.55 -18.62
C ILE A 132 9.97 -2.24 -19.31
N GLY A 133 11.28 -2.01 -19.45
CA GLY A 133 11.83 -0.73 -19.95
C GLY A 133 12.07 0.30 -18.83
N CYS A 134 11.65 0.04 -17.59
CA CYS A 134 12.05 0.82 -16.43
C CYS A 134 13.36 0.29 -15.85
N ASP A 135 14.30 1.19 -15.63
CA ASP A 135 15.62 0.90 -15.10
C ASP A 135 15.70 1.30 -13.62
N PHE A 136 15.53 0.33 -12.71
CA PHE A 136 15.55 0.53 -11.26
C PHE A 136 16.98 0.51 -10.71
N ASP A 137 17.35 1.50 -9.93
CA ASP A 137 18.61 1.57 -9.18
C ASP A 137 18.52 0.82 -7.86
N THR A 138 17.44 1.06 -7.12
CA THR A 138 17.15 0.40 -5.83
C THR A 138 15.78 -0.28 -5.88
N VAL A 139 15.70 -1.50 -5.40
CA VAL A 139 14.44 -2.24 -5.23
C VAL A 139 14.24 -2.63 -3.78
N VAL A 140 12.99 -2.64 -3.33
CA VAL A 140 12.63 -2.89 -1.93
C VAL A 140 11.60 -4.00 -1.85
N LEU A 141 11.85 -5.00 -1.00
CA LEU A 141 10.86 -6.00 -0.56
C LEU A 141 10.37 -5.67 0.83
N THR A 142 9.06 -5.43 0.98
CA THR A 142 8.45 -5.23 2.31
C THR A 142 8.14 -6.55 3.01
N ASN A 143 7.39 -7.42 2.36
CA ASN A 143 7.03 -8.76 2.83
C ASN A 143 6.35 -9.53 1.70
N ILE A 144 6.18 -10.86 1.89
CA ILE A 144 5.42 -11.68 0.98
C ILE A 144 4.58 -12.71 1.74
N THR A 145 3.25 -12.56 1.67
CA THR A 145 2.23 -13.48 2.19
C THR A 145 1.25 -13.82 1.07
N GLU A 146 0.39 -14.79 1.27
CA GLU A 146 -0.60 -15.18 0.25
C GLU A 146 -1.57 -14.04 -0.06
N ASP A 147 -1.63 -13.66 -1.34
CA ASP A 147 -2.54 -12.63 -1.84
C ASP A 147 -2.71 -12.80 -3.35
N HIS A 148 -3.82 -12.28 -3.89
CA HIS A 148 -4.09 -12.28 -5.34
C HIS A 148 -4.04 -13.66 -6.00
N LEU A 149 -4.45 -14.73 -5.30
CA LEU A 149 -4.46 -16.09 -5.84
C LEU A 149 -5.56 -16.28 -6.90
N ASP A 150 -6.58 -15.43 -6.94
CA ASP A 150 -7.55 -15.30 -8.02
C ASP A 150 -6.88 -15.02 -9.37
N PHE A 151 -5.83 -14.22 -9.36
CA PHE A 151 -5.03 -13.88 -10.55
C PHE A 151 -3.83 -14.81 -10.74
N HIS A 152 -3.01 -14.99 -9.68
CA HIS A 152 -1.75 -15.74 -9.77
C HIS A 152 -1.95 -17.26 -9.72
N GLN A 153 -3.11 -17.76 -9.28
CA GLN A 153 -3.50 -19.17 -9.14
C GLN A 153 -2.69 -19.94 -8.09
N THR A 154 -1.39 -19.68 -7.96
CA THR A 154 -0.51 -20.31 -6.97
C THR A 154 0.39 -19.28 -6.30
N PHE A 155 0.80 -19.59 -5.06
CA PHE A 155 1.77 -18.77 -4.33
C PHE A 155 3.12 -18.69 -5.07
N ASP A 156 3.57 -19.80 -5.67
CA ASP A 156 4.84 -19.84 -6.42
C ASP A 156 4.80 -18.88 -7.63
N HIS A 157 3.69 -18.78 -8.34
CA HIS A 157 3.53 -17.82 -9.43
C HIS A 157 3.50 -16.37 -8.93
N TYR A 158 2.88 -16.13 -7.77
CA TYR A 158 2.89 -14.83 -7.10
C TYR A 158 4.31 -14.42 -6.67
N LEU A 159 5.05 -15.32 -6.03
CA LEU A 159 6.44 -15.15 -5.64
C LEU A 159 7.33 -14.87 -6.86
N ALA A 160 7.25 -15.72 -7.89
CA ALA A 160 8.00 -15.54 -9.13
C ALA A 160 7.69 -14.21 -9.83
N SER A 161 6.43 -13.75 -9.78
CA SER A 161 6.05 -12.46 -10.37
C SER A 161 6.75 -11.30 -9.67
N LYS A 162 6.77 -11.27 -8.34
CA LYS A 162 7.46 -10.22 -7.58
C LYS A 162 8.98 -10.28 -7.75
N SER A 163 9.55 -11.47 -7.86
CA SER A 163 10.99 -11.67 -8.05
C SER A 163 11.53 -11.02 -9.32
N LYS A 164 10.69 -10.83 -10.35
CA LYS A 164 11.07 -10.14 -11.59
C LYS A 164 11.62 -8.73 -11.34
N LEU A 165 11.11 -8.00 -10.33
CA LEU A 165 11.63 -6.67 -10.00
C LEU A 165 13.11 -6.72 -9.62
N PHE A 166 13.54 -7.77 -8.94
CA PHE A 166 14.91 -7.97 -8.46
C PHE A 166 15.83 -8.46 -9.60
N SER A 167 15.41 -9.47 -10.33
CA SER A 167 16.19 -10.04 -11.43
C SER A 167 16.35 -9.08 -12.63
N TRP A 168 15.37 -8.22 -12.90
CA TRP A 168 15.40 -7.28 -14.01
C TRP A 168 16.33 -6.08 -13.81
N GLN A 169 16.78 -5.80 -12.59
CA GLN A 169 17.77 -4.76 -12.33
C GLN A 169 19.05 -4.91 -13.20
N GLY A 170 19.42 -6.14 -13.56
CA GLY A 170 20.57 -6.42 -14.42
C GLY A 170 20.34 -6.22 -15.91
N SER A 171 19.12 -5.88 -16.36
CA SER A 171 18.77 -5.81 -17.78
C SER A 171 19.33 -4.61 -18.53
N PHE A 172 19.80 -3.60 -17.81
CA PHE A 172 20.39 -2.38 -18.39
C PHE A 172 21.80 -2.11 -17.86
N PRO A 173 22.65 -1.39 -18.62
CA PRO A 173 23.92 -0.88 -18.10
C PRO A 173 23.72 0.03 -16.89
N LEU A 174 24.73 0.13 -16.02
CA LEU A 174 24.68 1.02 -14.85
C LEU A 174 24.55 2.49 -15.29
N LYS A 175 23.65 3.23 -14.63
CA LYS A 175 23.42 4.65 -14.86
C LYS A 175 24.51 5.49 -14.18
N GLY A 176 25.37 6.14 -14.96
CA GLY A 176 26.38 7.04 -14.40
C GLY A 176 27.23 6.44 -13.27
N GLY A 177 27.38 5.11 -13.24
CA GLY A 177 28.10 4.39 -12.19
C GLY A 177 27.29 4.13 -10.91
N ARG A 178 25.98 4.41 -10.86
CA ARG A 178 25.12 4.05 -9.71
C ARG A 178 25.05 2.52 -9.55
N PRO A 179 25.35 1.98 -8.37
CA PRO A 179 25.25 0.54 -8.15
C PRO A 179 23.79 0.08 -8.12
N ARG A 180 23.54 -1.17 -8.50
CA ARG A 180 22.25 -1.84 -8.25
C ARG A 180 22.17 -2.26 -6.80
N ARG A 181 21.01 -2.06 -6.18
CA ARG A 181 20.80 -2.32 -4.75
C ARG A 181 19.45 -2.95 -4.51
N ALA A 182 19.39 -3.84 -3.52
CA ALA A 182 18.13 -4.35 -2.98
C ALA A 182 18.08 -4.13 -1.47
N VAL A 183 16.95 -3.65 -0.99
CA VAL A 183 16.60 -3.53 0.42
C VAL A 183 15.54 -4.59 0.70
N ILE A 184 15.86 -5.59 1.52
CA ILE A 184 15.03 -6.79 1.70
C ILE A 184 14.72 -6.96 3.18
N ASN A 185 13.44 -7.22 3.50
CA ASN A 185 13.03 -7.63 4.84
C ASN A 185 13.64 -8.98 5.18
N GLY A 186 14.65 -8.99 6.06
CA GLY A 186 15.37 -10.19 6.46
C GLY A 186 14.58 -11.12 7.39
N ASP A 187 13.46 -10.64 7.94
CA ASP A 187 12.56 -11.46 8.77
C ASP A 187 11.48 -12.16 7.94
N ASP A 188 11.35 -11.83 6.65
CA ASP A 188 10.48 -12.57 5.73
C ASP A 188 11.10 -13.92 5.39
N LYS A 189 10.33 -15.00 5.51
CA LYS A 189 10.82 -16.37 5.27
C LYS A 189 11.37 -16.60 3.85
N HIS A 190 11.03 -15.76 2.89
CA HIS A 190 11.47 -15.86 1.50
C HIS A 190 12.60 -14.86 1.13
N TRP A 191 13.17 -14.13 2.11
CA TRP A 191 14.17 -13.11 1.86
C TRP A 191 15.35 -13.60 1.01
N GLN A 192 15.82 -14.84 1.27
CA GLN A 192 16.96 -15.44 0.55
C GLN A 192 16.66 -15.59 -0.94
N HIS A 193 15.44 -16.00 -1.30
CA HIS A 193 15.01 -16.13 -2.70
C HIS A 193 15.16 -14.81 -3.45
N PHE A 194 14.79 -13.67 -2.86
CA PHE A 194 14.94 -12.35 -3.48
C PHE A 194 16.39 -11.88 -3.49
N ALA A 195 17.15 -12.17 -2.45
CA ALA A 195 18.58 -11.84 -2.39
C ALA A 195 19.37 -12.57 -3.49
N ASP A 196 19.09 -13.86 -3.72
CA ASP A 196 19.74 -14.67 -4.76
C ASP A 196 19.40 -14.19 -6.20
N GLN A 197 18.27 -13.53 -6.40
CA GLN A 197 17.86 -12.95 -7.67
C GLN A 197 18.48 -11.56 -7.95
N THR A 198 19.05 -10.93 -6.92
CA THR A 198 19.56 -9.56 -7.02
C THR A 198 20.97 -9.53 -7.60
N PRO A 199 21.21 -8.82 -8.73
CA PRO A 199 22.54 -8.72 -9.32
C PRO A 199 23.45 -7.71 -8.62
N GLY A 200 22.97 -7.03 -7.58
CA GLY A 200 23.65 -5.93 -6.90
C GLY A 200 23.86 -6.17 -5.40
N GLU A 201 24.12 -5.09 -4.68
CA GLU A 201 24.30 -5.08 -3.24
C GLU A 201 22.96 -5.33 -2.54
N VAL A 202 22.96 -6.21 -1.52
CA VAL A 202 21.78 -6.51 -0.70
C VAL A 202 21.95 -5.94 0.71
N MET A 203 20.99 -5.11 1.12
CA MET A 203 20.88 -4.62 2.49
C MET A 203 19.65 -5.25 3.15
N LEU A 204 19.86 -6.04 4.21
CA LEU A 204 18.77 -6.63 4.99
C LEU A 204 18.33 -5.68 6.10
N TYR A 205 17.02 -5.57 6.29
CA TYR A 205 16.42 -4.86 7.42
C TYR A 205 15.42 -5.73 8.16
N GLY A 206 15.19 -5.47 9.44
CA GLY A 206 14.26 -6.22 10.28
C GLY A 206 14.55 -6.10 11.77
N LEU A 207 14.08 -7.08 12.53
CA LEU A 207 14.33 -7.20 13.98
C LEU A 207 15.42 -8.24 14.30
N SER A 208 15.66 -9.18 13.40
CA SER A 208 16.61 -10.27 13.58
C SER A 208 18.06 -9.78 13.54
N ASN A 209 18.94 -10.49 14.29
CA ASN A 209 20.34 -10.13 14.43
C ASN A 209 21.17 -10.18 13.14
N HIS A 210 20.70 -10.87 12.11
CA HIS A 210 21.39 -10.94 10.82
C HIS A 210 21.10 -9.74 9.91
N CYS A 211 20.14 -8.88 10.30
CA CYS A 211 19.79 -7.67 9.54
C CYS A 211 20.85 -6.57 9.76
N HIS A 212 21.17 -5.85 8.67
CA HIS A 212 22.12 -4.74 8.68
C HIS A 212 21.51 -3.47 9.32
N VAL A 213 20.21 -3.25 9.09
CA VAL A 213 19.43 -2.16 9.68
C VAL A 213 18.33 -2.80 10.52
N ARG A 214 18.37 -2.59 11.83
CA ARG A 214 17.46 -3.28 12.74
C ARG A 214 16.90 -2.39 13.84
N ALA A 215 15.71 -2.76 14.31
CA ALA A 215 15.09 -2.18 15.49
C ALA A 215 15.20 -3.17 16.67
N ASN A 216 15.62 -2.64 17.82
CA ASN A 216 15.63 -3.33 19.10
C ASN A 216 14.74 -2.58 20.09
N ASP A 217 14.37 -3.24 21.18
CA ASP A 217 13.60 -2.63 22.30
C ASP A 217 12.29 -1.96 21.81
N VAL A 218 11.63 -2.57 20.85
CA VAL A 218 10.39 -2.01 20.24
C VAL A 218 9.29 -1.94 21.28
N LYS A 219 8.70 -0.74 21.43
CA LYS A 219 7.54 -0.49 22.28
C LYS A 219 6.44 0.15 21.43
N VAL A 220 5.35 -0.59 21.25
CA VAL A 220 4.17 -0.12 20.53
C VAL A 220 3.21 0.53 21.52
N GLU A 221 2.87 1.79 21.27
CA GLU A 221 1.91 2.58 22.02
C GLU A 221 0.72 2.96 21.13
N ARG A 222 -0.32 3.52 21.70
CA ARG A 222 -1.56 3.89 20.99
C ARG A 222 -1.31 4.80 19.78
N ASP A 223 -0.41 5.77 19.91
CA ASP A 223 -0.18 6.86 18.95
C ASP A 223 1.30 7.01 18.54
N ALA A 224 2.14 6.09 18.98
CA ALA A 224 3.57 6.10 18.71
C ALA A 224 4.18 4.70 18.73
N VAL A 225 5.35 4.56 18.12
CA VAL A 225 6.24 3.43 18.34
C VAL A 225 7.64 3.93 18.65
N ASN A 226 8.21 3.45 19.74
CA ASN A 226 9.57 3.74 20.16
C ASN A 226 10.47 2.52 19.94
N PHE A 227 11.66 2.72 19.38
CA PHE A 227 12.63 1.65 19.22
C PHE A 227 14.06 2.20 19.13
N ARG A 228 15.02 1.36 19.45
CA ARG A 228 16.43 1.62 19.24
C ARG A 228 16.82 1.13 17.85
N LEU A 229 17.18 2.05 16.97
CA LEU A 229 17.71 1.78 15.64
C LEU A 229 19.20 1.44 15.71
N GLU A 230 19.62 0.35 15.06
CA GLU A 230 21.02 0.00 14.79
C GLU A 230 21.24 -0.10 13.28
N THR A 231 22.37 0.51 12.82
CA THR A 231 22.76 0.56 11.41
C THR A 231 24.26 0.38 11.25
N PRO A 232 24.77 0.12 10.03
CA PRO A 232 26.22 0.07 9.78
C PRO A 232 26.96 1.37 10.06
N VAL A 233 26.27 2.51 10.14
CA VAL A 233 26.87 3.84 10.38
C VAL A 233 26.64 4.34 11.82
N GLY A 234 26.03 3.55 12.67
CA GLY A 234 25.75 3.88 14.07
C GLY A 234 24.31 3.59 14.48
N GLY A 235 23.95 4.00 15.70
CA GLY A 235 22.62 3.78 16.27
C GLY A 235 22.01 5.04 16.84
N THR A 236 20.68 5.06 16.99
CA THR A 236 19.92 6.14 17.62
C THR A 236 18.56 5.64 18.11
N GLU A 237 17.93 6.37 19.04
CA GLU A 237 16.53 6.14 19.40
C GLU A 237 15.61 6.80 18.36
N ILE A 238 14.52 6.13 17.99
CA ILE A 238 13.50 6.64 17.07
C ILE A 238 12.14 6.59 17.78
N THR A 239 11.38 7.68 17.66
CA THR A 239 9.98 7.77 18.06
C THR A 239 9.13 8.07 16.83
N LEU A 240 8.42 7.09 16.30
CA LEU A 240 7.48 7.28 15.20
C LEU A 240 6.14 7.81 15.74
N LYS A 241 5.49 8.70 14.98
CA LYS A 241 4.10 9.13 15.20
C LYS A 241 3.07 8.20 14.54
N MET A 242 3.50 7.04 14.13
CA MET A 242 2.67 5.95 13.59
C MET A 242 2.75 4.78 14.56
N THR A 243 1.67 4.05 14.75
CA THR A 243 1.63 2.90 15.65
C THR A 243 1.66 1.56 14.88
N GLY A 244 1.79 0.44 15.61
CA GLY A 244 1.88 -0.92 15.09
C GLY A 244 3.26 -1.35 14.64
N LEU A 245 3.57 -2.63 14.82
CA LEU A 245 4.87 -3.23 14.47
C LEU A 245 5.20 -3.09 12.99
N PHE A 246 4.20 -3.14 12.10
CA PHE A 246 4.41 -2.93 10.66
C PHE A 246 4.95 -1.54 10.33
N SER A 247 4.67 -0.50 11.14
CA SER A 247 5.25 0.83 10.97
C SER A 247 6.76 0.83 11.21
N VAL A 248 7.25 -0.02 12.13
CA VAL A 248 8.69 -0.23 12.33
C VAL A 248 9.31 -0.81 11.06
N TYR A 249 8.75 -1.91 10.51
CA TYR A 249 9.27 -2.52 9.29
C TYR A 249 9.28 -1.56 8.10
N ASN A 250 8.18 -0.82 7.88
CA ASN A 250 8.11 0.15 6.79
C ASN A 250 9.15 1.27 6.96
N SER A 251 9.36 1.73 8.20
CA SER A 251 10.38 2.73 8.52
C SER A 251 11.79 2.19 8.33
N LEU A 252 12.09 0.97 8.76
CA LEU A 252 13.40 0.34 8.55
C LEU A 252 13.73 0.18 7.06
N ALA A 253 12.73 -0.18 6.23
CA ALA A 253 12.90 -0.22 4.78
C ALA A 253 13.27 1.16 4.21
N ALA A 254 12.54 2.21 4.60
CA ALA A 254 12.81 3.58 4.15
C ALA A 254 14.17 4.11 4.67
N ILE A 255 14.50 3.84 5.93
CA ILE A 255 15.80 4.16 6.54
C ILE A 255 16.93 3.51 5.74
N SER A 256 16.79 2.22 5.39
CA SER A 256 17.78 1.49 4.61
C SER A 256 18.03 2.15 3.24
N VAL A 257 16.97 2.57 2.56
CA VAL A 257 17.10 3.33 1.30
C VAL A 257 17.80 4.67 1.55
N GLY A 258 17.41 5.41 2.60
CA GLY A 258 18.03 6.69 2.95
C GLY A 258 19.53 6.57 3.20
N LEU A 259 19.96 5.52 3.92
CA LEU A 259 21.38 5.23 4.18
C LEU A 259 22.14 4.91 2.88
N LEU A 260 21.54 4.11 1.99
CA LEU A 260 22.12 3.79 0.68
C LEU A 260 22.25 5.03 -0.22
N GLU A 261 21.36 6.00 -0.10
CA GLU A 261 21.42 7.28 -0.80
C GLU A 261 22.29 8.32 -0.08
N GLY A 262 22.98 7.94 1.01
CA GLY A 262 23.95 8.78 1.71
C GLY A 262 23.33 9.86 2.61
N ILE A 263 22.04 9.72 2.99
CA ILE A 263 21.40 10.63 3.94
C ILE A 263 21.94 10.33 5.34
N ASP A 264 22.38 11.37 6.05
CA ASP A 264 22.93 11.22 7.39
C ASP A 264 21.86 10.75 8.42
N LEU A 265 22.32 9.99 9.44
CA LEU A 265 21.44 9.37 10.42
C LEU A 265 20.61 10.36 11.23
N ALA A 266 21.16 11.56 11.52
CA ALA A 266 20.44 12.59 12.26
C ALA A 266 19.27 13.15 11.44
N ARG A 267 19.47 13.35 10.12
CA ARG A 267 18.40 13.76 9.21
C ARG A 267 17.36 12.65 9.03
N ILE A 268 17.77 11.39 8.87
CA ILE A 268 16.88 10.24 8.81
C ILE A 268 15.98 10.22 10.05
N LYS A 269 16.57 10.31 11.26
CA LYS A 269 15.82 10.39 12.52
C LYS A 269 14.79 11.53 12.48
N ALA A 270 15.21 12.73 12.18
CA ALA A 270 14.34 13.91 12.19
C ALA A 270 13.14 13.76 11.24
N VAL A 271 13.35 13.17 10.05
CA VAL A 271 12.27 12.92 9.09
C VAL A 271 11.33 11.85 9.60
N MET A 272 11.85 10.69 10.04
CA MET A 272 11.01 9.59 10.54
C MET A 272 10.11 10.06 11.70
N GLU A 273 10.64 10.85 12.63
CA GLU A 273 9.89 11.40 13.77
C GLU A 273 8.92 12.54 13.39
N SER A 274 9.07 13.13 12.20
CA SER A 274 8.18 14.19 11.72
C SER A 274 6.92 13.67 11.02
N VAL A 275 7.00 12.50 10.36
CA VAL A 275 5.91 11.93 9.58
C VAL A 275 4.78 11.48 10.49
N ALA A 276 3.61 12.10 10.33
CA ALA A 276 2.44 11.81 11.17
C ALA A 276 1.64 10.57 10.71
N GLY A 277 1.94 10.02 9.52
CA GLY A 277 1.24 8.86 8.94
C GLY A 277 1.07 9.01 7.43
N VAL A 278 0.41 8.03 6.85
CA VAL A 278 0.06 7.99 5.43
C VAL A 278 -1.46 7.95 5.31
N PRO A 279 -2.08 8.79 4.47
CA PRO A 279 -3.54 8.87 4.36
C PRO A 279 -4.17 7.49 4.13
N GLY A 280 -5.13 7.12 5.00
CA GLY A 280 -5.85 5.84 4.95
C GLY A 280 -5.02 4.58 5.18
N ARG A 281 -3.88 4.71 5.85
CA ARG A 281 -3.02 3.60 6.27
C ARG A 281 -2.81 3.65 7.78
N PHE A 282 -3.60 2.88 8.51
CA PHE A 282 -3.66 2.87 9.97
C PHE A 282 -3.70 4.31 10.54
N GLU A 283 -4.53 5.13 9.92
CA GLU A 283 -4.59 6.57 10.20
C GLU A 283 -5.47 6.82 11.42
N LEU A 284 -4.87 7.43 12.43
CA LEU A 284 -5.59 7.85 13.65
C LEU A 284 -6.50 9.04 13.34
N VAL A 285 -7.77 8.92 13.79
CA VAL A 285 -8.74 10.02 13.77
C VAL A 285 -8.95 10.50 15.19
N ASP A 286 -8.30 11.60 15.54
CA ASP A 286 -8.39 12.22 16.86
C ASP A 286 -9.17 13.53 16.80
N ALA A 287 -10.18 13.64 17.63
CA ALA A 287 -10.97 14.85 17.84
C ALA A 287 -11.17 15.15 19.34
N GLY A 288 -10.36 14.55 20.23
CA GLY A 288 -10.38 14.72 21.68
C GLY A 288 -11.20 13.67 22.44
N GLN A 289 -11.57 12.56 21.79
CA GLN A 289 -12.31 11.46 22.42
C GLN A 289 -11.40 10.59 23.32
N ASN A 290 -12.03 9.83 24.23
CA ASN A 290 -11.35 8.93 25.16
C ASN A 290 -11.25 7.47 24.68
N PHE A 291 -11.46 7.23 23.39
CA PHE A 291 -11.28 5.95 22.67
C PHE A 291 -10.48 6.17 21.40
N THR A 292 -9.91 5.11 20.84
CA THR A 292 -9.09 5.21 19.62
C THR A 292 -9.96 4.97 18.39
N VAL A 293 -9.78 5.76 17.32
CA VAL A 293 -10.39 5.52 16.01
C VAL A 293 -9.31 5.46 14.95
N ILE A 294 -9.32 4.39 14.16
CA ILE A 294 -8.35 4.13 13.10
C ILE A 294 -9.09 3.88 11.80
N VAL A 295 -8.61 4.52 10.72
CA VAL A 295 -9.08 4.29 9.36
C VAL A 295 -7.98 3.62 8.54
N ASP A 296 -8.30 2.50 7.88
CA ASP A 296 -7.34 1.74 7.08
C ASP A 296 -7.93 1.26 5.74
N TYR A 297 -7.05 1.05 4.78
CA TYR A 297 -7.39 0.54 3.44
C TYR A 297 -7.50 -0.99 3.39
N ALA A 298 -7.33 -1.71 4.47
CA ALA A 298 -7.40 -3.16 4.50
C ALA A 298 -8.71 -3.68 3.90
N HIS A 299 -8.62 -4.34 2.75
CA HIS A 299 -9.73 -4.87 1.96
C HIS A 299 -9.48 -6.31 1.49
N THR A 300 -8.46 -6.95 2.04
CA THR A 300 -8.12 -8.36 1.88
C THR A 300 -8.12 -9.05 3.24
N PRO A 301 -8.35 -10.38 3.32
CA PRO A 301 -8.34 -11.11 4.59
C PRO A 301 -7.04 -10.91 5.37
N ASP A 302 -5.88 -11.09 4.75
CA ASP A 302 -4.56 -10.88 5.36
C ASP A 302 -4.37 -9.42 5.81
N GLY A 303 -4.76 -8.45 4.97
CA GLY A 303 -4.69 -7.03 5.34
C GLY A 303 -5.55 -6.70 6.56
N LEU A 304 -6.78 -7.22 6.62
CA LEU A 304 -7.68 -7.02 7.76
C LEU A 304 -7.15 -7.70 9.03
N GLU A 305 -6.65 -8.94 8.91
CA GLU A 305 -6.03 -9.66 10.03
C GLU A 305 -4.84 -8.87 10.59
N ASN A 306 -3.93 -8.40 9.74
CA ASN A 306 -2.76 -7.60 10.16
C ASN A 306 -3.16 -6.31 10.89
N VAL A 307 -4.16 -5.59 10.38
CA VAL A 307 -4.65 -4.35 11.02
C VAL A 307 -5.28 -4.63 12.38
N LEU A 308 -6.10 -5.68 12.47
CA LEU A 308 -6.78 -6.04 13.72
C LEU A 308 -5.81 -6.60 14.76
N GLN A 309 -4.83 -7.41 14.34
CA GLN A 309 -3.76 -7.88 15.24
C GLN A 309 -2.96 -6.69 15.79
N ALA A 310 -2.55 -5.75 14.93
CA ALA A 310 -1.84 -4.57 15.39
C ALA A 310 -2.67 -3.71 16.36
N ALA A 311 -3.98 -3.60 16.13
CA ALA A 311 -4.87 -2.93 17.08
C ALA A 311 -4.90 -3.64 18.44
N ARG A 312 -4.92 -4.98 18.44
CA ARG A 312 -4.91 -5.79 19.68
C ARG A 312 -3.63 -5.63 20.50
N GLU A 313 -2.50 -5.33 19.88
CA GLU A 313 -1.22 -5.14 20.59
C GLU A 313 -1.27 -3.98 21.60
N PHE A 314 -2.06 -2.94 21.34
CA PHE A 314 -2.17 -1.77 22.21
C PHE A 314 -3.59 -1.50 22.73
N ALA A 315 -4.61 -2.29 22.31
CA ALA A 315 -5.99 -2.11 22.76
C ALA A 315 -6.17 -2.55 24.21
N PRO A 316 -6.41 -1.64 25.16
CA PRO A 316 -6.58 -2.02 26.57
C PRO A 316 -7.99 -2.57 26.86
N ALA A 317 -8.95 -2.30 25.96
CA ALA A 317 -10.34 -2.76 26.08
C ALA A 317 -10.81 -3.46 24.79
N ARG A 318 -11.99 -3.12 24.27
CA ARG A 318 -12.58 -3.80 23.11
C ARG A 318 -12.04 -3.27 21.78
N VAL A 319 -12.03 -4.15 20.76
CA VAL A 319 -11.86 -3.79 19.36
C VAL A 319 -13.21 -3.88 18.65
N LEU A 320 -13.71 -2.76 18.15
CA LEU A 320 -14.92 -2.65 17.34
C LEU A 320 -14.52 -2.45 15.88
N THR A 321 -15.03 -3.29 14.97
CA THR A 321 -14.62 -3.26 13.56
C THR A 321 -15.80 -2.92 12.65
N VAL A 322 -15.65 -1.87 11.83
CA VAL A 322 -16.56 -1.50 10.75
C VAL A 322 -15.91 -1.91 9.44
N PHE A 323 -16.51 -2.85 8.71
CA PHE A 323 -15.93 -3.35 7.48
C PHE A 323 -16.97 -3.83 6.47
N GLY A 324 -16.55 -3.97 5.23
CA GLY A 324 -17.36 -4.53 4.16
C GLY A 324 -16.48 -4.99 3.01
N CYS A 325 -17.09 -5.52 1.95
CA CYS A 325 -16.40 -5.94 0.74
C CYS A 325 -16.89 -5.17 -0.49
N GLY A 326 -15.98 -4.95 -1.45
CA GLY A 326 -16.33 -4.33 -2.73
C GLY A 326 -17.08 -5.29 -3.65
N GLY A 327 -18.04 -4.77 -4.40
CA GLY A 327 -18.70 -5.45 -5.53
C GLY A 327 -17.79 -5.49 -6.75
N ASP A 328 -18.10 -6.37 -7.73
CA ASP A 328 -17.33 -6.61 -8.95
C ASP A 328 -15.85 -6.95 -8.65
N ARG A 329 -15.64 -7.71 -7.59
CA ARG A 329 -14.34 -8.17 -7.11
C ARG A 329 -14.43 -9.65 -6.73
N ASP A 330 -13.28 -10.23 -6.37
CA ASP A 330 -13.19 -11.60 -5.89
C ASP A 330 -14.19 -11.86 -4.75
N ARG A 331 -15.16 -12.73 -5.01
CA ARG A 331 -16.20 -13.10 -4.05
C ARG A 331 -15.71 -14.11 -3.02
N THR A 332 -14.68 -14.90 -3.36
CA THR A 332 -14.16 -15.97 -2.49
C THR A 332 -13.55 -15.42 -1.22
N LYS A 333 -13.07 -14.17 -1.23
CA LYS A 333 -12.53 -13.50 -0.06
C LYS A 333 -13.58 -13.03 0.94
N ARG A 334 -14.88 -12.91 0.56
CA ARG A 334 -15.92 -12.34 1.41
C ARG A 334 -16.10 -13.09 2.73
N PRO A 335 -16.29 -14.43 2.73
CA PRO A 335 -16.35 -15.17 4.00
C PRO A 335 -15.02 -15.13 4.78
N LEU A 336 -13.87 -15.11 4.11
CA LEU A 336 -12.56 -14.99 4.78
C LEU A 336 -12.37 -13.62 5.48
N MET A 337 -12.93 -12.55 4.89
CA MET A 337 -12.98 -11.23 5.55
C MET A 337 -13.85 -11.27 6.81
N GLY A 338 -14.99 -11.96 6.76
CA GLY A 338 -15.85 -12.20 7.93
C GLY A 338 -15.13 -12.99 9.03
N GLU A 339 -14.40 -14.04 8.64
CA GLU A 339 -13.60 -14.86 9.55
C GLU A 339 -12.50 -14.03 10.24
N ALA A 340 -11.72 -13.26 9.48
CA ALA A 340 -10.67 -12.39 10.02
C ALA A 340 -11.24 -11.34 10.98
N ALA A 341 -12.35 -10.69 10.60
CA ALA A 341 -13.02 -9.72 11.46
C ALA A 341 -13.50 -10.34 12.77
N GLY A 342 -14.21 -11.47 12.71
CA GLY A 342 -14.75 -12.15 13.89
C GLY A 342 -13.69 -12.67 14.85
N LYS A 343 -12.56 -13.17 14.31
CA LYS A 343 -11.46 -13.72 15.10
C LYS A 343 -10.76 -12.67 15.99
N TYR A 344 -10.67 -11.42 15.53
CA TYR A 344 -9.87 -10.39 16.18
C TYR A 344 -10.69 -9.23 16.75
N SER A 345 -12.01 -9.18 16.56
CA SER A 345 -12.88 -8.13 17.07
C SER A 345 -13.75 -8.62 18.22
N ASP A 346 -14.10 -7.73 19.14
CA ASP A 346 -15.12 -7.98 20.17
C ASP A 346 -16.52 -7.63 19.67
N TYR A 347 -16.59 -6.75 18.66
CA TYR A 347 -17.84 -6.37 18.03
C TYR A 347 -17.62 -5.99 16.57
N CYS A 348 -18.48 -6.46 15.67
CA CYS A 348 -18.40 -6.17 14.26
C CYS A 348 -19.65 -5.43 13.75
N ILE A 349 -19.47 -4.45 12.88
CA ILE A 349 -20.52 -3.82 12.10
C ILE A 349 -20.23 -4.09 10.62
N VAL A 350 -21.03 -4.95 10.00
CA VAL A 350 -20.90 -5.32 8.60
C VAL A 350 -21.65 -4.32 7.75
N THR A 351 -20.97 -3.68 6.79
CA THR A 351 -21.53 -2.58 6.01
C THR A 351 -21.12 -2.64 4.53
N SER A 352 -21.61 -1.70 3.72
CA SER A 352 -21.18 -1.56 2.34
C SER A 352 -19.80 -0.88 2.25
N ASP A 353 -18.97 -1.39 1.37
CA ASP A 353 -17.79 -0.71 0.84
C ASP A 353 -18.17 0.07 -0.44
N ASN A 354 -17.70 -0.32 -1.61
CA ASN A 354 -18.14 0.13 -2.93
C ASN A 354 -18.95 -0.99 -3.57
N PRO A 355 -20.29 -1.02 -3.49
CA PRO A 355 -21.08 -2.13 -4.04
C PRO A 355 -21.02 -2.19 -5.58
N ARG A 356 -20.71 -1.11 -6.28
CA ARG A 356 -20.63 -1.02 -7.74
C ARG A 356 -21.90 -1.55 -8.41
N SER A 357 -21.80 -2.57 -9.27
CA SER A 357 -22.96 -3.14 -9.96
C SER A 357 -23.75 -4.18 -9.13
N GLU A 358 -23.17 -4.64 -8.00
CA GLU A 358 -23.81 -5.66 -7.14
C GLU A 358 -24.79 -5.02 -6.14
N ASP A 359 -25.67 -5.86 -5.61
CA ASP A 359 -26.55 -5.53 -4.49
C ASP A 359 -25.75 -5.55 -3.18
N PRO A 360 -25.73 -4.43 -2.41
CA PRO A 360 -24.96 -4.36 -1.17
C PRO A 360 -25.37 -5.42 -0.13
N GLU A 361 -26.65 -5.76 -0.01
CA GLU A 361 -27.14 -6.75 0.94
C GLU A 361 -26.62 -8.15 0.58
N LYS A 362 -26.55 -8.50 -0.71
CA LYS A 362 -25.99 -9.77 -1.15
C LYS A 362 -24.49 -9.89 -0.91
N ILE A 363 -23.76 -8.78 -0.99
CA ILE A 363 -22.34 -8.77 -0.63
C ILE A 363 -22.17 -9.05 0.86
N ILE A 364 -23.01 -8.44 1.70
CA ILE A 364 -23.03 -8.65 3.15
C ILE A 364 -23.38 -10.11 3.47
N ASP A 365 -24.41 -10.68 2.85
CA ASP A 365 -24.81 -12.08 3.02
C ASP A 365 -23.67 -13.08 2.75
N GLU A 366 -22.75 -12.75 1.84
CA GLU A 366 -21.59 -13.60 1.54
C GLU A 366 -20.44 -13.43 2.56
N ILE A 367 -20.42 -12.36 3.37
CA ILE A 367 -19.47 -12.15 4.46
C ILE A 367 -19.89 -12.95 5.72
N LEU A 368 -21.20 -13.01 5.99
CA LEU A 368 -21.76 -13.53 7.26
C LEU A 368 -21.32 -14.96 7.59
N PRO A 369 -21.24 -15.93 6.66
CA PRO A 369 -20.88 -17.30 7.02
C PRO A 369 -19.51 -17.41 7.70
N GLY A 370 -18.54 -16.59 7.28
CA GLY A 370 -17.23 -16.56 7.93
C GLY A 370 -17.26 -15.88 9.30
N LEU A 371 -18.01 -14.79 9.42
CA LEU A 371 -18.16 -14.05 10.67
C LEU A 371 -18.88 -14.87 11.75
N GLU A 372 -20.01 -15.49 11.41
CA GLU A 372 -20.85 -16.29 12.34
C GLU A 372 -20.15 -17.54 12.87
N ASN A 373 -19.10 -18.03 12.17
CA ASN A 373 -18.25 -19.11 12.66
C ASN A 373 -17.29 -18.67 13.78
N GLN A 374 -17.08 -17.36 13.96
CA GLN A 374 -16.07 -16.82 14.87
C GLN A 374 -16.69 -16.12 16.09
N ILE A 375 -17.84 -15.47 15.92
CA ILE A 375 -18.47 -14.68 16.99
C ILE A 375 -19.99 -14.94 17.09
N ASP A 376 -20.54 -14.71 18.28
CA ASP A 376 -21.98 -14.84 18.53
C ASP A 376 -22.79 -13.74 17.83
N LYS A 377 -24.07 -14.05 17.52
CA LYS A 377 -25.01 -13.08 16.91
C LYS A 377 -25.20 -11.79 17.70
N SER A 378 -24.93 -11.79 19.00
CA SER A 378 -24.98 -10.61 19.85
C SER A 378 -23.75 -9.71 19.73
N ALA A 379 -22.68 -10.19 19.09
CA ALA A 379 -21.41 -9.49 18.93
C ALA A 379 -21.22 -8.89 17.52
N TYR A 380 -22.27 -8.87 16.69
CA TYR A 380 -22.25 -8.14 15.43
C TYR A 380 -23.61 -7.58 15.06
N GLU A 381 -23.60 -6.58 14.18
CA GLU A 381 -24.80 -6.06 13.52
C GLU A 381 -24.53 -5.76 12.05
N ILE A 382 -25.61 -5.70 11.28
CA ILE A 382 -25.59 -5.38 9.85
C ILE A 382 -26.19 -3.99 9.67
N GLU A 383 -25.43 -3.09 9.06
CA GLU A 383 -25.88 -1.76 8.68
C GLU A 383 -25.37 -1.41 7.28
N PRO A 384 -26.19 -1.58 6.24
CA PRO A 384 -25.77 -1.34 4.85
C PRO A 384 -25.37 0.11 4.54
N ASP A 385 -25.96 1.10 5.25
CA ASP A 385 -25.52 2.49 5.15
C ASP A 385 -24.20 2.69 5.93
N ARG A 386 -23.09 2.86 5.19
CA ARG A 386 -21.76 2.98 5.80
C ARG A 386 -21.65 4.15 6.77
N LYS A 387 -22.34 5.28 6.51
CA LYS A 387 -22.32 6.42 7.43
C LYS A 387 -23.07 6.09 8.72
N ALA A 388 -24.18 5.37 8.63
CA ALA A 388 -24.91 4.88 9.79
C ALA A 388 -24.10 3.85 10.57
N ALA A 389 -23.38 2.94 9.88
CA ALA A 389 -22.48 1.96 10.49
C ALA A 389 -21.35 2.64 11.29
N ILE A 390 -20.68 3.65 10.69
CA ILE A 390 -19.64 4.42 11.39
C ILE A 390 -20.23 5.15 12.60
N ARG A 391 -21.42 5.78 12.45
CA ARG A 391 -22.11 6.43 13.58
C ARG A 391 -22.38 5.45 14.70
N ARG A 392 -22.88 4.26 14.37
CA ARG A 392 -23.19 3.21 15.33
C ARG A 392 -21.93 2.76 16.08
N ALA A 393 -20.80 2.61 15.39
CA ALA A 393 -19.52 2.31 16.05
C ALA A 393 -19.10 3.41 17.04
N MET A 394 -19.28 4.69 16.66
CA MET A 394 -18.98 5.82 17.56
C MET A 394 -19.89 5.84 18.78
N GLU A 395 -21.18 5.46 18.65
CA GLU A 395 -22.13 5.38 19.75
C GLU A 395 -21.81 4.24 20.72
N LEU A 396 -21.37 3.09 20.19
CA LEU A 396 -21.03 1.90 21.00
C LEU A 396 -19.69 2.01 21.72
N ALA A 397 -18.76 2.81 21.17
CA ALA A 397 -17.41 2.95 21.71
C ALA A 397 -17.43 3.53 23.13
N GLN A 398 -16.65 2.91 24.01
CA GLN A 398 -16.44 3.31 25.39
C GLN A 398 -14.99 3.78 25.57
N LYS A 399 -14.70 4.31 26.76
CA LYS A 399 -13.33 4.68 27.11
C LYS A 399 -12.39 3.49 26.89
N ASP A 400 -11.24 3.75 26.31
CA ASP A 400 -10.17 2.79 26.04
C ASP A 400 -10.47 1.74 24.96
N ASP A 401 -11.66 1.79 24.29
CA ASP A 401 -11.95 0.98 23.12
C ASP A 401 -11.14 1.43 21.89
N VAL A 402 -10.97 0.52 20.93
CA VAL A 402 -10.39 0.78 19.62
C VAL A 402 -11.44 0.51 18.54
N VAL A 403 -11.80 1.53 17.77
CA VAL A 403 -12.69 1.41 16.61
C VAL A 403 -11.85 1.38 15.36
N ILE A 404 -11.99 0.34 14.56
CA ILE A 404 -11.31 0.15 13.28
C ILE A 404 -12.32 0.28 12.14
N ILE A 405 -12.10 1.22 11.23
CA ILE A 405 -12.90 1.41 10.02
C ILE A 405 -12.05 1.01 8.82
N THR A 406 -12.42 -0.08 8.13
CA THR A 406 -11.59 -0.65 7.05
C THR A 406 -12.28 -0.68 5.69
N GLY A 407 -11.48 -0.89 4.65
CA GLY A 407 -11.89 -1.07 3.26
C GLY A 407 -11.52 0.12 2.38
N LYS A 408 -11.94 1.31 2.74
CA LYS A 408 -11.80 2.51 1.90
C LYS A 408 -10.51 3.31 2.15
N GLY A 409 -10.06 3.38 3.39
CA GLY A 409 -8.82 4.08 3.75
C GLY A 409 -8.79 5.54 3.24
N HIS A 410 -7.99 5.80 2.21
CA HIS A 410 -7.82 7.11 1.59
C HIS A 410 -8.91 7.49 0.57
N GLU A 411 -9.77 6.56 0.18
CA GLU A 411 -10.82 6.81 -0.81
C GLU A 411 -11.79 7.90 -0.33
N THR A 412 -12.14 8.81 -1.22
CA THR A 412 -13.03 9.95 -0.95
C THR A 412 -14.38 9.82 -1.65
N THR A 413 -14.69 8.65 -2.18
CA THR A 413 -15.94 8.37 -2.89
C THR A 413 -16.49 7.00 -2.52
N GLN A 414 -17.81 6.82 -2.60
CA GLN A 414 -18.48 5.52 -2.58
C GLN A 414 -19.24 5.31 -3.88
N VAL A 415 -18.97 4.16 -4.54
CA VAL A 415 -19.45 3.85 -5.90
C VAL A 415 -20.59 2.86 -5.83
N PHE A 416 -21.74 3.26 -6.37
CA PHE A 416 -22.94 2.45 -6.54
C PHE A 416 -23.16 2.14 -8.03
N ARG A 417 -24.16 1.33 -8.34
CA ARG A 417 -24.47 0.88 -9.71
C ARG A 417 -24.72 2.06 -10.68
N ASP A 418 -25.40 3.08 -10.23
CA ASP A 418 -25.96 4.18 -11.04
C ASP A 418 -25.40 5.56 -10.66
N HIS A 419 -24.68 5.63 -9.53
CA HIS A 419 -24.14 6.91 -9.04
C HIS A 419 -22.89 6.72 -8.17
N THR A 420 -22.20 7.83 -7.94
CA THR A 420 -21.07 7.91 -7.02
C THR A 420 -21.32 9.09 -6.08
N ILE A 421 -21.09 8.88 -4.79
CA ILE A 421 -21.20 9.93 -3.78
C ILE A 421 -19.82 10.27 -3.21
N THR A 422 -19.66 11.51 -2.72
CA THR A 422 -18.50 11.88 -1.91
C THR A 422 -18.60 11.23 -0.55
N PHE A 423 -17.57 10.51 -0.15
CA PHE A 423 -17.55 9.72 1.07
C PHE A 423 -16.12 9.50 1.55
N ASP A 424 -15.77 10.06 2.68
CA ASP A 424 -14.45 9.92 3.31
C ASP A 424 -14.63 9.45 4.75
N ASP A 425 -14.18 8.22 5.05
CA ASP A 425 -14.31 7.60 6.38
C ASP A 425 -13.71 8.47 7.49
N ARG A 426 -12.58 9.13 7.23
CA ARG A 426 -11.84 9.96 8.18
C ARG A 426 -12.62 11.21 8.56
N GLN A 427 -13.17 11.90 7.55
CA GLN A 427 -13.98 13.10 7.76
C GLN A 427 -15.27 12.77 8.51
N ILE A 428 -15.95 11.71 8.08
CA ILE A 428 -17.20 11.24 8.70
C ILE A 428 -16.95 10.86 10.16
N ALA A 429 -15.94 10.06 10.45
CA ALA A 429 -15.59 9.67 11.81
C ALA A 429 -15.29 10.89 12.69
N GLY A 430 -14.43 11.80 12.20
CA GLY A 430 -14.10 13.04 12.92
C GLY A 430 -15.31 13.96 13.18
N GLU A 431 -16.24 14.07 12.22
CA GLU A 431 -17.50 14.82 12.43
C GLU A 431 -18.39 14.17 13.51
N LEU A 432 -18.54 12.85 13.46
CA LEU A 432 -19.37 12.11 14.40
C LEU A 432 -18.81 12.16 15.81
N ILE A 433 -17.50 12.03 15.97
CA ILE A 433 -16.82 12.20 17.27
C ILE A 433 -17.08 13.60 17.85
N ARG A 434 -16.84 14.66 17.06
CA ARG A 434 -17.11 16.04 17.52
C ARG A 434 -18.56 16.29 17.91
N ARG A 435 -19.52 15.67 17.22
CA ARG A 435 -20.96 15.75 17.58
C ARG A 435 -21.24 15.09 18.92
N ARG A 436 -20.69 13.87 19.12
CA ARG A 436 -20.86 13.13 20.38
C ARG A 436 -20.29 13.90 21.56
N LEU A 437 -19.07 14.41 21.44
CA LEU A 437 -18.41 15.19 22.51
C LEU A 437 -19.18 16.47 22.89
N LYS A 438 -19.89 17.11 21.94
CA LYS A 438 -20.76 18.24 22.21
C LYS A 438 -22.00 17.81 23.01
N GLN A 439 -22.63 16.69 22.62
CA GLN A 439 -23.80 16.16 23.34
C GLN A 439 -23.43 15.75 24.77
N ASP A 440 -22.32 15.03 24.95
CA ASP A 440 -21.83 14.63 26.28
C ASP A 440 -21.43 15.86 27.16
N GLY A 441 -21.00 16.96 26.56
CA GLY A 441 -20.66 18.21 27.25
C GLY A 441 -21.87 19.05 27.65
N ASP A 442 -22.96 19.02 26.87
CA ASP A 442 -24.22 19.71 27.18
C ASP A 442 -25.03 19.01 28.26
N ASP A 443 -24.84 17.68 28.47
CA ASP A 443 -25.48 16.90 29.54
C ASP A 443 -24.81 17.09 30.92
N ILE A 444 -23.68 17.79 31.01
CA ILE A 444 -22.90 18.03 32.24
C ILE A 444 -23.13 19.47 32.78
N THR A 445 -23.83 20.32 32.07
CA THR A 445 -24.19 21.70 32.51
C THR A 445 -25.65 21.82 32.84
#